data_fa1b7e8795a10082cf63959b8cb79748
#
_entry.id   fa1b7e8795a10082cf63959b8cb79748
#
_cell.length_a   1.000
_cell.length_b   1.000
_cell.length_c   1.000
_cell.angle_alpha   90.00
_cell.angle_beta   90.00
_cell.angle_gamma   90.00
#
_symmetry.space_group_name_H-M   'P 1'
#
loop_
_entity.id
_entity.type
_entity.pdbx_description
1 polymer ?
#
loop_
_entity_poly.entity_id
_entity_poly.type
_entity_poly.pdbx_seq_one_letter_code
_entity_poly.pdbx_strand_id
1 'polypeptide(L)'
;MPGKSKVLGSIREAIEKTGLTDGMTISFHHHFREGDFIMNLVLDEIAKMGIKNLAIAPSSIANVHEPLIGHIKSGVVTNITSSGLRDKVGAAISEGIMDAPVIIRSHGGRARAIAAGDIHIDVAFLGAPSSDAYGNANGTVGKATCGSLGYAMVDAKYADQVVIITDTLVPFPNTPISIPQTDVDYVVEVDAIGDPAGIAKGATRFTKNPKELLIAEYAAKVITSSPYYQHGFSFQTGTGGAALAVSRFLREAMIQDEIKASFALGGITNAMVELLEEGLVEKLIDVQDFDHPSAQSLGKNANHYEIDANMYASPLSKGAFINQLDTAILSALEVDTDFNINVITGSDGVIRGASGGHSDTSMACKMSLVIAPLVRGRIPTIVDTVNTIVTPGASIDVVVTEIGIAINPAREDLISHFEALDIPQYTIEELKEKAYSIVGQPEPIKYGEKTVALIEYRDGTIIDVVKNV
;
A
#
# COMPACT_ATOMS: atom_id res chain seq x y z
N MET A 1 -16.51 -33.02 9.50
CA MET A 1 -17.05 -34.15 8.71
C MET A 1 -16.82 -33.84 7.24
N PRO A 2 -16.36 -34.75 6.44
CA PRO A 2 -16.20 -34.53 5.01
C PRO A 2 -17.51 -34.05 4.37
N GLY A 3 -17.46 -33.03 3.52
CA GLY A 3 -18.61 -32.53 2.76
C GLY A 3 -19.56 -31.60 3.52
N LYS A 4 -19.25 -31.15 4.75
CA LYS A 4 -20.08 -30.19 5.46
C LYS A 4 -19.80 -28.76 4.99
N SER A 5 -20.84 -28.04 4.55
CA SER A 5 -20.76 -26.63 4.21
C SER A 5 -20.29 -25.79 5.40
N LYS A 6 -19.48 -24.76 5.13
CA LYS A 6 -19.01 -23.76 6.10
C LYS A 6 -19.88 -22.50 6.13
N VAL A 7 -20.93 -22.46 5.33
CA VAL A 7 -21.82 -21.30 5.23
C VAL A 7 -22.63 -21.14 6.51
N LEU A 8 -22.61 -19.91 7.06
CA LEU A 8 -23.38 -19.45 8.20
C LEU A 8 -24.43 -18.43 7.75
N GLY A 9 -25.46 -18.26 8.57
CA GLY A 9 -26.62 -17.42 8.23
C GLY A 9 -26.39 -15.91 8.39
N SER A 10 -25.35 -15.49 9.13
CA SER A 10 -25.10 -14.06 9.37
C SER A 10 -23.70 -13.80 9.93
N ILE A 11 -23.27 -12.53 9.87
CA ILE A 11 -22.03 -12.04 10.53
C ILE A 11 -22.11 -12.29 12.04
N ARG A 12 -23.28 -12.09 12.67
CA ARG A 12 -23.47 -12.37 14.10
C ARG A 12 -23.18 -13.82 14.44
N GLU A 13 -23.74 -14.75 13.68
CA GLU A 13 -23.49 -16.17 13.89
C GLU A 13 -21.99 -16.51 13.72
N ALA A 14 -21.30 -15.87 12.76
CA ALA A 14 -19.87 -16.05 12.59
C ALA A 14 -19.08 -15.52 13.80
N ILE A 15 -19.41 -14.34 14.32
CA ILE A 15 -18.80 -13.79 15.53
C ILE A 15 -18.99 -14.74 16.73
N GLU A 16 -20.21 -15.31 16.91
CA GLU A 16 -20.49 -16.29 17.96
C GLU A 16 -19.70 -17.58 17.78
N LYS A 17 -19.60 -18.08 16.54
CA LYS A 17 -18.89 -19.34 16.21
C LYS A 17 -17.39 -19.25 16.34
N THR A 18 -16.79 -18.09 16.05
CA THR A 18 -15.37 -17.84 16.24
C THR A 18 -14.99 -17.66 17.71
N GLY A 19 -15.97 -17.46 18.58
CA GLY A 19 -15.73 -17.23 20.01
C GLY A 19 -15.11 -15.87 20.30
N LEU A 20 -15.30 -14.88 19.42
CA LEU A 20 -14.76 -13.53 19.60
C LEU A 20 -15.25 -12.91 20.92
N THR A 21 -14.28 -12.43 21.72
CA THR A 21 -14.53 -11.77 23.02
C THR A 21 -13.67 -10.52 23.19
N ASP A 22 -13.93 -9.80 24.27
CA ASP A 22 -13.16 -8.61 24.65
C ASP A 22 -11.66 -8.90 24.70
N GLY A 23 -10.86 -7.95 24.18
CA GLY A 23 -9.41 -8.00 24.19
C GLY A 23 -8.76 -8.75 23.03
N MET A 24 -9.52 -9.44 22.19
CA MET A 24 -9.03 -10.14 21.03
C MET A 24 -8.62 -9.19 19.89
N THR A 25 -7.83 -9.71 18.96
CA THR A 25 -7.38 -9.01 17.74
C THR A 25 -8.15 -9.51 16.53
N ILE A 26 -8.73 -8.59 15.78
CA ILE A 26 -9.38 -8.90 14.50
C ILE A 26 -8.66 -8.21 13.32
N SER A 27 -8.70 -8.83 12.16
CA SER A 27 -8.08 -8.27 10.98
C SER A 27 -9.03 -8.10 9.80
N PHE A 28 -8.64 -7.17 8.92
CA PHE A 28 -9.31 -6.82 7.68
C PHE A 28 -8.27 -6.51 6.61
N HIS A 29 -8.69 -6.54 5.34
CA HIS A 29 -7.83 -6.13 4.24
C HIS A 29 -8.42 -4.93 3.47
N HIS A 30 -7.60 -4.22 2.69
CA HIS A 30 -7.99 -2.98 2.01
C HIS A 30 -8.16 -3.10 0.49
N HIS A 31 -8.33 -4.31 -0.06
CA HIS A 31 -8.45 -4.48 -1.51
C HIS A 31 -9.71 -3.82 -2.09
N PHE A 32 -10.75 -3.61 -1.29
CA PHE A 32 -11.96 -2.89 -1.69
C PHE A 32 -11.81 -1.36 -1.62
N ARG A 33 -10.71 -0.85 -1.04
CA ARG A 33 -10.36 0.58 -1.02
C ARG A 33 -11.48 1.47 -0.48
N GLU A 34 -11.88 2.53 -1.24
CA GLU A 34 -12.99 3.42 -0.88
C GLU A 34 -14.37 2.78 -1.06
N GLY A 35 -14.44 1.57 -1.59
CA GLY A 35 -15.67 0.79 -1.76
C GLY A 35 -15.90 -0.25 -0.67
N ASP A 36 -15.06 -0.35 0.37
CA ASP A 36 -15.19 -1.39 1.39
C ASP A 36 -16.40 -1.20 2.30
N PHE A 37 -17.20 -2.27 2.47
CA PHE A 37 -18.27 -2.33 3.47
C PHE A 37 -17.95 -3.23 4.66
N ILE A 38 -16.97 -4.14 4.52
CA ILE A 38 -16.76 -5.26 5.45
C ILE A 38 -16.40 -4.79 6.84
N MET A 39 -15.40 -3.90 6.98
CA MET A 39 -14.97 -3.43 8.30
C MET A 39 -16.13 -2.77 9.05
N ASN A 40 -16.90 -1.91 8.39
CA ASN A 40 -18.04 -1.23 9.03
C ASN A 40 -19.14 -2.22 9.42
N LEU A 41 -19.53 -3.17 8.54
CA LEU A 41 -20.53 -4.20 8.82
C LEU A 41 -20.16 -5.05 10.04
N VAL A 42 -18.92 -5.49 10.12
CA VAL A 42 -18.43 -6.35 11.21
C VAL A 42 -18.34 -5.57 12.52
N LEU A 43 -17.76 -4.37 12.52
CA LEU A 43 -17.63 -3.55 13.73
C LEU A 43 -18.98 -3.09 14.27
N ASP A 44 -19.95 -2.76 13.39
CA ASP A 44 -21.31 -2.43 13.80
C ASP A 44 -22.01 -3.60 14.48
N GLU A 45 -21.81 -4.83 13.98
CA GLU A 45 -22.42 -6.02 14.59
C GLU A 45 -21.73 -6.37 15.93
N ILE A 46 -20.40 -6.27 16.01
CA ILE A 46 -19.62 -6.41 17.24
C ILE A 46 -20.10 -5.42 18.31
N ALA A 47 -20.30 -4.16 17.94
CA ALA A 47 -20.81 -3.13 18.86
C ALA A 47 -22.21 -3.46 19.39
N LYS A 48 -23.14 -3.95 18.54
CA LYS A 48 -24.48 -4.41 18.94
C LYS A 48 -24.45 -5.62 19.88
N MET A 49 -23.41 -6.46 19.78
CA MET A 49 -23.19 -7.60 20.67
C MET A 49 -22.56 -7.20 22.01
N GLY A 50 -22.12 -5.95 22.16
CA GLY A 50 -21.53 -5.41 23.38
C GLY A 50 -20.07 -5.81 23.60
N ILE A 51 -19.39 -6.38 22.61
CA ILE A 51 -17.96 -6.73 22.65
C ILE A 51 -17.12 -5.45 22.57
N LYS A 52 -16.06 -5.36 23.36
CA LYS A 52 -15.21 -4.17 23.53
C LYS A 52 -13.72 -4.52 23.63
N ASN A 53 -12.92 -3.47 23.72
CA ASN A 53 -11.45 -3.55 23.92
C ASN A 53 -10.71 -4.34 22.82
N LEU A 54 -11.24 -4.35 21.60
CA LEU A 54 -10.59 -5.06 20.50
C LEU A 54 -9.37 -4.31 19.99
N ALA A 55 -8.35 -5.08 19.61
CA ALA A 55 -7.31 -4.64 18.70
C ALA A 55 -7.74 -4.91 17.25
N ILE A 56 -7.52 -3.95 16.35
CA ILE A 56 -7.74 -4.17 14.92
C ILE A 56 -6.43 -4.08 14.15
N ALA A 57 -6.25 -4.99 13.19
CA ALA A 57 -5.07 -5.10 12.34
C ALA A 57 -5.41 -5.02 10.84
N PRO A 58 -6.13 -3.97 10.38
CA PRO A 58 -6.41 -3.81 8.95
C PRO A 58 -5.14 -3.52 8.17
N SER A 59 -5.04 -4.02 6.94
CA SER A 59 -3.86 -3.76 6.11
C SER A 59 -3.76 -2.29 5.67
N SER A 60 -4.86 -1.53 5.61
CA SER A 60 -4.91 -0.06 5.53
C SER A 60 -6.31 0.44 5.84
N ILE A 61 -6.45 1.70 6.27
CA ILE A 61 -7.74 2.34 6.61
C ILE A 61 -8.00 3.47 5.60
N ALA A 62 -9.14 3.38 4.89
CA ALA A 62 -9.61 4.34 3.90
C ALA A 62 -10.68 5.30 4.48
N ASN A 63 -11.10 6.31 3.70
CA ASN A 63 -12.11 7.28 4.15
C ASN A 63 -13.48 6.65 4.45
N VAL A 64 -13.85 5.61 3.72
CA VAL A 64 -15.11 4.87 3.94
C VAL A 64 -15.21 4.30 5.36
N HIS A 65 -14.10 4.17 6.07
CA HIS A 65 -14.04 3.70 7.45
C HIS A 65 -14.17 4.81 8.50
N GLU A 66 -14.65 6.00 8.15
CA GLU A 66 -14.96 7.08 9.12
C GLU A 66 -15.77 6.62 10.35
N PRO A 67 -16.76 5.67 10.24
CA PRO A 67 -17.48 5.13 11.39
C PRO A 67 -16.60 4.52 12.48
N LEU A 68 -15.38 4.09 12.17
CA LEU A 68 -14.38 3.60 13.13
C LEU A 68 -14.13 4.60 14.28
N ILE A 69 -14.23 5.91 14.01
CA ILE A 69 -14.09 6.96 15.05
C ILE A 69 -15.13 6.76 16.16
N GLY A 70 -16.36 6.38 15.81
CA GLY A 70 -17.42 6.05 16.76
C GLY A 70 -17.09 4.81 17.60
N HIS A 71 -16.54 3.77 16.97
CA HIS A 71 -16.14 2.54 17.65
C HIS A 71 -14.94 2.76 18.58
N ILE A 72 -14.00 3.64 18.24
CA ILE A 72 -12.91 4.07 19.14
C ILE A 72 -13.51 4.78 20.36
N LYS A 73 -14.35 5.81 20.16
CA LYS A 73 -14.96 6.59 21.24
C LYS A 73 -15.85 5.76 22.18
N SER A 74 -16.47 4.72 21.68
CA SER A 74 -17.31 3.80 22.48
C SER A 74 -16.53 2.68 23.15
N GLY A 75 -15.23 2.57 22.91
CA GLY A 75 -14.35 1.55 23.49
C GLY A 75 -14.51 0.17 22.87
N VAL A 76 -15.13 0.06 21.69
CA VAL A 76 -15.15 -1.19 20.90
C VAL A 76 -13.76 -1.49 20.39
N VAL A 77 -13.08 -0.47 19.85
CA VAL A 77 -11.69 -0.55 19.36
C VAL A 77 -10.78 0.28 20.24
N THR A 78 -9.74 -0.32 20.78
CA THR A 78 -8.77 0.33 21.68
C THR A 78 -7.34 0.31 21.17
N ASN A 79 -7.03 -0.55 20.20
CA ASN A 79 -5.70 -0.65 19.59
C ASN A 79 -5.82 -0.78 18.07
N ILE A 80 -4.91 -0.13 17.34
CA ILE A 80 -4.86 -0.17 15.88
C ILE A 80 -3.42 -0.43 15.43
N THR A 81 -3.26 -1.38 14.51
CA THR A 81 -2.06 -1.53 13.70
C THR A 81 -2.45 -1.56 12.22
N SER A 82 -1.78 -0.74 11.39
CA SER A 82 -2.17 -0.58 9.97
C SER A 82 -0.99 -0.07 9.15
N SER A 83 -1.07 -0.15 7.82
CA SER A 83 -0.07 0.52 6.96
C SER A 83 -0.39 2.00 6.72
N GLY A 84 -1.60 2.44 7.01
CA GLY A 84 -2.00 3.83 6.81
C GLY A 84 -3.36 4.16 7.38
N LEU A 85 -3.53 5.45 7.64
CA LEU A 85 -4.73 6.06 8.21
C LEU A 85 -5.05 7.31 7.39
N ARG A 86 -6.18 7.31 6.70
CA ARG A 86 -6.52 8.39 5.77
C ARG A 86 -7.55 9.34 6.35
N ASP A 87 -7.44 10.60 5.93
CA ASP A 87 -8.36 11.71 6.18
C ASP A 87 -8.91 11.81 7.62
N LYS A 88 -10.19 11.64 7.84
CA LYS A 88 -10.85 11.87 9.13
C LYS A 88 -10.36 10.93 10.24
N VAL A 89 -10.09 9.66 9.93
CA VAL A 89 -9.56 8.72 10.92
C VAL A 89 -8.15 9.14 11.31
N GLY A 90 -7.29 9.46 10.34
CA GLY A 90 -5.94 9.97 10.60
C GLY A 90 -5.95 11.27 11.41
N ALA A 91 -6.85 12.22 11.08
CA ALA A 91 -7.01 13.46 11.82
C ALA A 91 -7.44 13.21 13.27
N ALA A 92 -8.46 12.39 13.49
CA ALA A 92 -8.93 12.04 14.82
C ALA A 92 -7.83 11.36 15.69
N ILE A 93 -7.02 10.48 15.09
CA ILE A 93 -5.85 9.88 15.75
C ILE A 93 -4.83 10.98 16.11
N SER A 94 -4.56 11.92 15.18
CA SER A 94 -3.62 13.03 15.42
C SER A 94 -4.08 13.98 16.54
N GLU A 95 -5.39 14.12 16.74
CA GLU A 95 -5.99 14.82 17.90
C GLU A 95 -5.86 14.03 19.22
N GLY A 96 -5.42 12.76 19.16
CA GLY A 96 -5.15 11.96 20.35
C GLY A 96 -6.37 11.25 20.93
N ILE A 97 -7.37 10.84 20.11
CA ILE A 97 -8.60 10.16 20.58
C ILE A 97 -8.33 8.77 21.18
N MET A 98 -7.22 8.12 20.86
CA MET A 98 -6.84 6.81 21.41
C MET A 98 -5.90 6.96 22.61
N ASP A 99 -6.01 6.06 23.58
CA ASP A 99 -5.11 6.03 24.73
C ASP A 99 -3.75 5.43 24.36
N ALA A 100 -3.74 4.36 23.58
CA ALA A 100 -2.53 3.75 23.04
C ALA A 100 -2.17 4.35 21.66
N PRO A 101 -0.86 4.51 21.35
CA PRO A 101 -0.44 4.93 20.02
C PRO A 101 -0.78 3.86 18.96
N VAL A 102 -1.16 4.29 17.77
CA VAL A 102 -1.31 3.42 16.61
C VAL A 102 0.06 2.96 16.12
N ILE A 103 0.21 1.72 15.68
CA ILE A 103 1.45 1.24 15.05
C ILE A 103 1.27 1.26 13.53
N ILE A 104 2.11 2.05 12.84
CA ILE A 104 2.11 2.15 11.38
C ILE A 104 3.27 1.32 10.83
N ARG A 105 2.95 0.33 10.00
CA ARG A 105 3.88 -0.63 9.40
C ARG A 105 3.87 -0.55 7.89
N SER A 106 4.99 -0.90 7.25
CA SER A 106 4.97 -1.16 5.81
C SER A 106 4.18 -2.43 5.47
N HIS A 107 3.88 -2.64 4.19
CA HIS A 107 3.19 -3.85 3.75
C HIS A 107 3.99 -5.12 4.06
N GLY A 108 5.28 -5.12 3.77
CA GLY A 108 6.19 -6.23 4.12
C GLY A 108 6.40 -6.35 5.63
N GLY A 109 6.51 -5.23 6.33
CA GLY A 109 6.61 -5.19 7.79
C GLY A 109 5.37 -5.76 8.50
N ARG A 110 4.16 -5.47 7.99
CA ARG A 110 2.92 -6.07 8.51
C ARG A 110 2.90 -7.58 8.27
N ALA A 111 3.22 -8.02 7.05
CA ALA A 111 3.27 -9.44 6.73
C ALA A 111 4.32 -10.18 7.60
N ARG A 112 5.50 -9.55 7.82
CA ARG A 112 6.51 -10.02 8.75
C ARG A 112 5.95 -10.16 10.18
N ALA A 113 5.30 -9.11 10.68
CA ALA A 113 4.80 -9.07 12.05
C ALA A 113 3.74 -10.14 12.31
N ILE A 114 2.86 -10.42 11.34
CA ILE A 114 1.89 -11.52 11.41
C ILE A 114 2.60 -12.88 11.40
N ALA A 115 3.50 -13.09 10.45
CA ALA A 115 4.21 -14.37 10.33
C ALA A 115 5.15 -14.66 11.52
N ALA A 116 5.67 -13.61 12.19
CA ALA A 116 6.50 -13.72 13.37
C ALA A 116 5.70 -13.87 14.68
N GLY A 117 4.38 -13.60 14.66
CA GLY A 117 3.53 -13.58 15.83
C GLY A 117 3.55 -12.27 16.63
N ASP A 118 4.20 -11.20 16.12
CA ASP A 118 4.14 -9.86 16.72
C ASP A 118 2.73 -9.25 16.60
N ILE A 119 2.00 -9.66 15.57
CA ILE A 119 0.55 -9.48 15.42
C ILE A 119 -0.06 -10.86 15.47
N HIS A 120 -0.69 -11.21 16.59
CA HIS A 120 -1.54 -12.38 16.69
C HIS A 120 -2.94 -11.99 16.25
N ILE A 121 -3.52 -12.72 15.30
CA ILE A 121 -4.88 -12.49 14.80
C ILE A 121 -5.78 -13.59 15.30
N ASP A 122 -6.71 -13.26 16.23
CA ASP A 122 -7.68 -14.24 16.74
C ASP A 122 -8.74 -14.54 15.66
N VAL A 123 -9.26 -13.50 14.98
CA VAL A 123 -10.24 -13.67 13.90
C VAL A 123 -9.94 -12.77 12.71
N ALA A 124 -9.78 -13.34 11.53
CA ALA A 124 -9.70 -12.60 10.27
C ALA A 124 -11.08 -12.56 9.60
N PHE A 125 -11.63 -11.34 9.40
CA PHE A 125 -12.85 -11.12 8.62
C PHE A 125 -12.46 -10.61 7.24
N LEU A 126 -12.51 -11.51 6.24
CA LEU A 126 -11.96 -11.27 4.91
C LEU A 126 -13.07 -11.22 3.86
N GLY A 127 -13.24 -10.05 3.27
CA GLY A 127 -14.13 -9.89 2.13
C GLY A 127 -13.57 -10.60 0.88
N ALA A 128 -14.41 -11.31 0.15
CA ALA A 128 -14.04 -11.86 -1.15
C ALA A 128 -15.19 -11.71 -2.14
N PRO A 129 -14.93 -11.19 -3.36
CA PRO A 129 -15.92 -11.05 -4.42
C PRO A 129 -16.69 -12.30 -4.73
N SER A 130 -16.09 -13.48 -4.57
CA SER A 130 -16.77 -14.76 -4.62
C SER A 130 -16.19 -15.79 -3.67
N SER A 131 -17.01 -16.71 -3.20
CA SER A 131 -16.60 -17.90 -2.44
C SER A 131 -17.50 -19.08 -2.80
N ASP A 132 -16.99 -20.31 -2.66
CA ASP A 132 -17.87 -21.48 -2.61
C ASP A 132 -18.26 -21.85 -1.17
N ALA A 133 -19.15 -22.79 -1.01
CA ALA A 133 -19.68 -23.21 0.29
C ALA A 133 -18.62 -23.87 1.21
N TYR A 134 -17.44 -24.13 0.72
CA TYR A 134 -16.32 -24.71 1.48
C TYR A 134 -15.21 -23.70 1.77
N GLY A 135 -15.31 -22.46 1.23
CA GLY A 135 -14.43 -21.36 1.55
C GLY A 135 -13.29 -21.13 0.56
N ASN A 136 -13.29 -21.74 -0.63
CA ASN A 136 -12.38 -21.29 -1.66
C ASN A 136 -12.80 -19.90 -2.14
N ALA A 137 -11.97 -18.89 -1.88
CA ALA A 137 -12.30 -17.49 -2.14
C ALA A 137 -11.43 -16.93 -3.26
N ASN A 138 -11.98 -15.94 -4.00
CA ASN A 138 -11.41 -15.39 -5.21
C ASN A 138 -11.78 -13.92 -5.37
N GLY A 139 -10.83 -13.11 -5.82
CA GLY A 139 -10.98 -11.66 -6.01
C GLY A 139 -11.40 -11.24 -7.42
N THR A 140 -11.35 -12.15 -8.41
CA THR A 140 -11.52 -11.82 -9.83
C THR A 140 -12.94 -12.12 -10.37
N VAL A 141 -13.78 -12.83 -9.59
CA VAL A 141 -15.14 -13.22 -9.96
C VAL A 141 -16.11 -12.67 -8.92
N GLY A 142 -17.27 -12.16 -9.34
CA GLY A 142 -18.30 -11.65 -8.45
C GLY A 142 -18.71 -10.20 -8.75
N LYS A 143 -19.58 -9.63 -7.92
CA LYS A 143 -20.13 -8.26 -8.11
C LYS A 143 -19.09 -7.18 -7.77
N ALA A 144 -18.32 -7.38 -6.71
CA ALA A 144 -17.34 -6.43 -6.17
C ALA A 144 -15.91 -6.86 -6.48
N THR A 145 -15.62 -7.24 -7.74
CA THR A 145 -14.29 -7.66 -8.16
C THR A 145 -13.22 -6.63 -7.80
N CYS A 146 -12.21 -7.07 -7.07
CA CYS A 146 -11.08 -6.25 -6.62
C CYS A 146 -9.71 -6.78 -7.11
N GLY A 147 -9.71 -7.94 -7.79
CA GLY A 147 -8.48 -8.59 -8.28
C GLY A 147 -7.78 -9.39 -7.20
N SER A 148 -6.48 -9.18 -7.05
CA SER A 148 -5.65 -9.87 -6.07
C SER A 148 -6.13 -9.69 -4.64
N LEU A 149 -5.98 -10.74 -3.82
CA LEU A 149 -6.26 -10.77 -2.38
C LEU A 149 -4.97 -10.92 -1.54
N GLY A 150 -3.83 -10.46 -2.05
CA GLY A 150 -2.50 -10.75 -1.51
C GLY A 150 -2.27 -10.43 -0.04
N TYR A 151 -2.90 -9.36 0.51
CA TYR A 151 -2.83 -9.07 1.94
C TYR A 151 -3.74 -10.00 2.75
N ALA A 152 -4.94 -10.30 2.24
CA ALA A 152 -5.89 -11.19 2.88
C ALA A 152 -5.37 -12.63 2.96
N MET A 153 -4.57 -13.08 1.98
CA MET A 153 -3.94 -14.40 1.97
C MET A 153 -3.01 -14.61 3.17
N VAL A 154 -2.28 -13.56 3.60
CA VAL A 154 -1.43 -13.63 4.80
C VAL A 154 -2.29 -13.75 6.06
N ASP A 155 -3.33 -12.94 6.17
CA ASP A 155 -4.23 -12.98 7.32
C ASP A 155 -4.93 -14.34 7.42
N ALA A 156 -5.43 -14.88 6.30
CA ALA A 156 -6.04 -16.22 6.26
C ALA A 156 -5.11 -17.32 6.71
N LYS A 157 -3.83 -17.23 6.37
CA LYS A 157 -2.83 -18.26 6.67
C LYS A 157 -2.43 -18.30 8.15
N TYR A 158 -2.48 -17.18 8.85
CA TYR A 158 -1.91 -17.05 10.20
C TYR A 158 -2.93 -16.71 11.29
N ALA A 159 -4.18 -16.41 10.96
CA ALA A 159 -5.23 -16.20 11.95
C ALA A 159 -5.69 -17.53 12.56
N ASP A 160 -6.13 -17.47 13.83
CA ASP A 160 -6.69 -18.65 14.52
C ASP A 160 -8.02 -19.06 13.92
N GLN A 161 -8.85 -18.09 13.51
CA GLN A 161 -10.14 -18.31 12.86
C GLN A 161 -10.29 -17.39 11.63
N VAL A 162 -10.81 -17.91 10.54
CA VAL A 162 -11.00 -17.19 9.30
C VAL A 162 -12.44 -17.23 8.84
N VAL A 163 -13.03 -16.05 8.67
CA VAL A 163 -14.40 -15.85 8.16
C VAL A 163 -14.29 -15.16 6.80
N ILE A 164 -14.69 -15.85 5.74
CA ILE A 164 -14.89 -15.22 4.43
C ILE A 164 -16.28 -14.58 4.40
N ILE A 165 -16.35 -13.31 4.02
CA ILE A 165 -17.60 -12.58 3.78
C ILE A 165 -17.69 -12.30 2.28
N THR A 166 -18.76 -12.78 1.64
CA THR A 166 -18.95 -12.66 0.19
C THR A 166 -20.37 -12.17 -0.13
N ASP A 167 -20.55 -11.59 -1.31
CA ASP A 167 -21.89 -11.29 -1.88
C ASP A 167 -22.24 -12.17 -3.09
N THR A 168 -21.41 -13.19 -3.34
CA THR A 168 -21.59 -14.10 -4.46
C THR A 168 -21.11 -15.51 -4.10
N LEU A 169 -22.01 -16.38 -3.67
CA LEU A 169 -21.73 -17.81 -3.55
C LEU A 169 -21.76 -18.47 -4.93
N VAL A 170 -20.73 -19.24 -5.23
CA VAL A 170 -20.58 -19.95 -6.52
C VAL A 170 -20.52 -21.48 -6.29
N PRO A 171 -20.80 -22.29 -7.33
CA PRO A 171 -20.60 -23.73 -7.26
C PRO A 171 -19.15 -24.11 -6.94
N PHE A 172 -18.97 -25.18 -6.17
CA PHE A 172 -17.66 -25.78 -5.87
C PHE A 172 -17.08 -26.47 -7.13
N PRO A 173 -15.76 -26.36 -7.39
CA PRO A 173 -14.78 -25.50 -6.74
C PRO A 173 -14.76 -24.08 -7.34
N ASN A 174 -14.62 -23.06 -6.51
CA ASN A 174 -14.37 -21.68 -6.95
C ASN A 174 -12.90 -21.54 -7.40
N THR A 175 -12.67 -21.31 -8.68
CA THR A 175 -11.31 -21.21 -9.25
C THR A 175 -11.16 -19.98 -10.16
N PRO A 176 -9.94 -19.38 -10.24
CA PRO A 176 -8.72 -19.68 -9.49
C PRO A 176 -8.91 -19.45 -7.98
N ILE A 177 -8.08 -20.09 -7.16
CA ILE A 177 -8.18 -19.99 -5.70
C ILE A 177 -7.14 -19.00 -5.18
N SER A 178 -7.58 -17.87 -4.63
CA SER A 178 -6.72 -16.92 -3.92
C SER A 178 -6.54 -17.35 -2.46
N ILE A 179 -7.65 -17.60 -1.75
CA ILE A 179 -7.64 -18.12 -0.38
C ILE A 179 -8.23 -19.53 -0.40
N PRO A 180 -7.46 -20.57 -0.04
CA PRO A 180 -7.92 -21.94 -0.12
C PRO A 180 -8.85 -22.32 1.04
N GLN A 181 -9.79 -23.19 0.79
CA GLN A 181 -10.71 -23.72 1.81
C GLN A 181 -10.02 -24.31 3.04
N THR A 182 -8.75 -24.69 2.94
CA THR A 182 -7.95 -25.25 4.05
C THR A 182 -7.63 -24.21 5.11
N ASP A 183 -7.67 -22.92 4.76
CA ASP A 183 -7.34 -21.80 5.63
C ASP A 183 -8.61 -21.03 6.07
N VAL A 184 -9.80 -21.54 5.79
CA VAL A 184 -11.08 -20.88 6.07
C VAL A 184 -11.93 -21.72 7.01
N ASP A 185 -12.48 -21.12 8.07
CA ASP A 185 -13.37 -21.80 9.01
C ASP A 185 -14.83 -21.63 8.63
N TYR A 186 -15.23 -20.39 8.27
CA TYR A 186 -16.63 -20.04 8.00
C TYR A 186 -16.76 -19.16 6.76
N VAL A 187 -17.95 -19.23 6.16
CA VAL A 187 -18.35 -18.38 5.02
C VAL A 187 -19.67 -17.70 5.38
N VAL A 188 -19.79 -16.41 5.14
CA VAL A 188 -21.04 -15.65 5.31
C VAL A 188 -21.39 -14.97 3.99
N GLU A 189 -22.61 -15.20 3.50
CA GLU A 189 -23.14 -14.45 2.37
C GLU A 189 -23.90 -13.22 2.88
N VAL A 190 -23.62 -12.06 2.27
CA VAL A 190 -24.28 -10.77 2.54
C VAL A 190 -24.77 -10.15 1.24
N ASP A 191 -25.65 -9.15 1.31
CA ASP A 191 -26.22 -8.50 0.12
C ASP A 191 -25.14 -7.79 -0.74
N ALA A 192 -24.16 -7.14 -0.09
CA ALA A 192 -23.06 -6.47 -0.73
C ALA A 192 -21.85 -6.39 0.22
N ILE A 193 -20.66 -6.67 -0.32
CA ILE A 193 -19.37 -6.53 0.41
C ILE A 193 -18.67 -5.23 0.09
N GLY A 194 -19.10 -4.53 -0.96
CA GLY A 194 -18.47 -3.27 -1.38
C GLY A 194 -19.19 -2.61 -2.56
N ASP A 195 -18.79 -1.36 -2.82
CA ASP A 195 -19.21 -0.59 -3.99
C ASP A 195 -18.16 -0.70 -5.09
N PRO A 196 -18.46 -1.32 -6.25
CA PRO A 196 -17.52 -1.42 -7.37
C PRO A 196 -16.97 -0.07 -7.84
N ALA A 197 -17.78 1.01 -7.79
CA ALA A 197 -17.32 2.34 -8.18
C ALA A 197 -16.29 2.90 -7.19
N GLY A 198 -16.43 2.60 -5.90
CA GLY A 198 -15.47 2.96 -4.85
C GLY A 198 -14.16 2.16 -4.95
N ILE A 199 -14.24 0.87 -5.32
CA ILE A 199 -13.08 0.00 -5.53
C ILE A 199 -12.18 0.55 -6.63
N ALA A 200 -12.75 0.97 -7.76
CA ALA A 200 -12.01 1.51 -8.90
C ALA A 200 -11.67 3.02 -8.78
N LYS A 201 -12.11 3.69 -7.70
CA LYS A 201 -12.01 5.15 -7.58
C LYS A 201 -10.58 5.65 -7.47
N GLY A 202 -10.20 6.51 -8.42
CA GLY A 202 -9.03 7.38 -8.32
C GLY A 202 -7.68 6.77 -8.72
N ALA A 203 -7.63 5.49 -9.10
CA ALA A 203 -6.36 4.80 -9.30
C ALA A 203 -5.68 5.03 -10.65
N THR A 204 -6.38 5.50 -11.69
CA THR A 204 -5.88 5.36 -13.07
C THR A 204 -6.07 6.60 -13.94
N ARG A 205 -5.93 7.78 -13.37
CA ARG A 205 -5.90 9.01 -14.16
C ARG A 205 -4.46 9.45 -14.38
N PHE A 206 -3.99 9.37 -15.62
CA PHE A 206 -2.79 10.07 -16.04
C PHE A 206 -2.91 11.54 -15.74
N THR A 207 -1.87 12.11 -15.16
CA THR A 207 -1.84 13.56 -14.93
C THR A 207 -1.86 14.32 -16.25
N LYS A 208 -2.50 15.51 -16.22
CA LYS A 208 -2.41 16.52 -17.28
C LYS A 208 -1.64 17.74 -16.80
N ASN A 209 -1.15 17.72 -15.58
CA ASN A 209 -0.36 18.82 -15.01
C ASN A 209 1.03 18.84 -15.67
N PRO A 210 1.42 19.96 -16.34
CA PRO A 210 2.71 20.04 -17.02
C PRO A 210 3.92 19.78 -16.11
N LYS A 211 3.86 20.19 -14.83
CA LYS A 211 4.93 19.93 -13.86
C LYS A 211 5.08 18.43 -13.60
N GLU A 212 3.97 17.73 -13.35
CA GLU A 212 3.99 16.28 -13.09
C GLU A 212 4.40 15.50 -14.33
N LEU A 213 4.05 15.97 -15.53
CA LEU A 213 4.51 15.36 -16.79
C LEU A 213 6.03 15.53 -16.96
N LEU A 214 6.59 16.70 -16.61
CA LEU A 214 8.04 16.92 -16.66
C LEU A 214 8.78 16.05 -15.64
N ILE A 215 8.26 15.92 -14.42
CA ILE A 215 8.78 14.97 -13.41
C ILE A 215 8.79 13.55 -13.96
N ALA A 216 7.69 13.13 -14.59
CA ALA A 216 7.58 11.79 -15.15
C ALA A 216 8.55 11.56 -16.34
N GLU A 217 8.74 12.56 -17.19
CA GLU A 217 9.74 12.51 -18.26
C GLU A 217 11.17 12.39 -17.70
N TYR A 218 11.52 13.20 -16.70
CA TYR A 218 12.83 13.13 -16.06
C TYR A 218 13.06 11.79 -15.36
N ALA A 219 12.05 11.28 -14.64
CA ALA A 219 12.13 9.97 -14.02
C ALA A 219 12.36 8.85 -15.06
N ALA A 220 11.63 8.88 -16.17
CA ALA A 220 11.84 7.92 -17.26
C ALA A 220 13.26 8.03 -17.86
N LYS A 221 13.79 9.25 -18.08
CA LYS A 221 15.16 9.47 -18.55
C LYS A 221 16.20 8.95 -17.56
N VAL A 222 16.00 9.15 -16.25
CA VAL A 222 16.89 8.59 -15.21
C VAL A 222 16.88 7.06 -15.29
N ILE A 223 15.70 6.44 -15.40
CA ILE A 223 15.59 4.98 -15.51
C ILE A 223 16.29 4.46 -16.76
N THR A 224 15.99 5.03 -17.92
CA THR A 224 16.51 4.55 -19.21
C THR A 224 17.99 4.82 -19.39
N SER A 225 18.54 5.80 -18.67
CA SER A 225 19.99 6.07 -18.64
C SER A 225 20.71 5.30 -17.53
N SER A 226 20.01 4.54 -16.67
CA SER A 226 20.65 3.80 -15.61
C SER A 226 21.32 2.51 -16.08
N PRO A 227 22.30 1.97 -15.36
CA PRO A 227 22.94 0.71 -15.72
C PRO A 227 21.99 -0.49 -15.57
N TYR A 228 20.83 -0.28 -14.98
CA TYR A 228 19.81 -1.32 -14.74
C TYR A 228 18.78 -1.43 -15.87
N TYR A 229 18.68 -0.43 -16.75
CA TYR A 229 17.79 -0.45 -17.90
C TYR A 229 18.40 -1.28 -19.03
N GLN A 230 18.11 -2.56 -18.99
CA GLN A 230 18.56 -3.54 -20.00
C GLN A 230 17.45 -4.56 -20.26
N HIS A 231 17.61 -5.37 -21.29
CA HIS A 231 16.64 -6.43 -21.58
C HIS A 231 16.49 -7.36 -20.37
N GLY A 232 15.25 -7.56 -19.93
CA GLY A 232 14.93 -8.32 -18.73
C GLY A 232 14.93 -7.53 -17.41
N PHE A 233 15.08 -6.20 -17.43
CA PHE A 233 14.93 -5.38 -16.23
C PHE A 233 13.56 -5.54 -15.55
N SER A 234 13.45 -5.08 -14.33
CA SER A 234 12.19 -5.12 -13.57
C SER A 234 11.91 -3.79 -12.89
N PHE A 235 10.63 -3.48 -12.70
CA PHE A 235 10.25 -2.22 -12.10
C PHE A 235 8.94 -2.29 -11.31
N GLN A 236 8.78 -1.32 -10.40
CA GLN A 236 7.53 -1.05 -9.69
C GLN A 236 7.21 0.44 -9.77
N THR A 237 5.94 0.77 -10.00
CA THR A 237 5.45 2.15 -9.96
C THR A 237 4.44 2.36 -8.84
N GLY A 238 4.34 3.61 -8.35
CA GLY A 238 3.23 4.04 -7.51
C GLY A 238 1.94 4.27 -8.32
N THR A 239 0.84 4.54 -7.61
CA THR A 239 -0.50 4.74 -8.19
C THR A 239 -0.85 6.21 -8.47
N GLY A 240 0.01 7.16 -8.12
CA GLY A 240 -0.22 8.60 -8.35
C GLY A 240 -0.16 8.97 -9.84
N GLY A 241 -0.79 10.08 -10.24
CA GLY A 241 -0.86 10.51 -11.64
C GLY A 241 0.51 10.71 -12.30
N ALA A 242 1.51 11.22 -11.56
CA ALA A 242 2.88 11.35 -12.05
C ALA A 242 3.54 9.97 -12.23
N ALA A 243 3.36 9.04 -11.28
CA ALA A 243 3.91 7.68 -11.37
C ALA A 243 3.33 6.91 -12.56
N LEU A 244 2.03 7.05 -12.82
CA LEU A 244 1.40 6.49 -14.03
C LEU A 244 1.96 7.11 -15.31
N ALA A 245 2.26 8.42 -15.30
CA ALA A 245 2.86 9.08 -16.46
C ALA A 245 4.30 8.57 -16.74
N VAL A 246 5.07 8.19 -15.70
CA VAL A 246 6.37 7.51 -15.89
C VAL A 246 6.22 6.25 -16.72
N SER A 247 5.21 5.42 -16.44
CA SER A 247 4.96 4.18 -17.20
C SER A 247 4.74 4.45 -18.69
N ARG A 248 4.10 5.56 -19.03
CA ARG A 248 3.90 5.97 -20.43
C ARG A 248 5.22 6.34 -21.11
N PHE A 249 6.04 7.20 -20.50
CA PHE A 249 7.34 7.57 -21.06
C PHE A 249 8.28 6.37 -21.14
N LEU A 250 8.24 5.50 -20.13
CA LEU A 250 9.02 4.26 -20.13
C LEU A 250 8.58 3.33 -21.28
N ARG A 251 7.26 3.21 -21.54
CA ARG A 251 6.74 2.47 -22.69
C ARG A 251 7.31 2.97 -24.02
N GLU A 252 7.31 4.29 -24.22
CA GLU A 252 7.83 4.90 -25.44
C GLU A 252 9.33 4.57 -25.63
N ALA A 253 10.12 4.68 -24.57
CA ALA A 253 11.53 4.33 -24.58
C ALA A 253 11.75 2.81 -24.83
N MET A 254 11.02 1.94 -24.15
CA MET A 254 11.10 0.48 -24.33
C MET A 254 10.84 0.07 -25.78
N ILE A 255 9.89 0.72 -26.46
CA ILE A 255 9.59 0.47 -27.87
C ILE A 255 10.76 0.96 -28.73
N GLN A 256 11.27 2.19 -28.50
CA GLN A 256 12.35 2.79 -29.29
C GLN A 256 13.65 2.00 -29.15
N ASP A 257 13.98 1.53 -27.95
CA ASP A 257 15.24 0.87 -27.63
C ASP A 257 15.16 -0.65 -27.80
N GLU A 258 13.98 -1.18 -28.17
CA GLU A 258 13.69 -2.63 -28.28
C GLU A 258 13.97 -3.41 -26.98
N ILE A 259 13.80 -2.76 -25.82
CA ILE A 259 14.00 -3.34 -24.49
C ILE A 259 12.68 -3.84 -23.91
N LYS A 260 12.72 -5.03 -23.31
CA LYS A 260 11.59 -5.63 -22.59
C LYS A 260 11.92 -5.84 -21.13
N ALA A 261 10.95 -5.60 -20.26
CA ALA A 261 11.05 -5.93 -18.84
C ALA A 261 10.67 -7.39 -18.59
N SER A 262 11.35 -8.03 -17.65
CA SER A 262 11.01 -9.40 -17.20
C SER A 262 9.74 -9.41 -16.37
N PHE A 263 9.56 -8.42 -15.47
CA PHE A 263 8.34 -8.29 -14.72
C PHE A 263 8.11 -6.85 -14.21
N ALA A 264 6.84 -6.53 -13.99
CA ALA A 264 6.42 -5.41 -13.16
C ALA A 264 5.76 -5.95 -11.88
N LEU A 265 5.96 -5.28 -10.75
CA LEU A 265 5.64 -5.79 -9.41
C LEU A 265 4.77 -4.82 -8.63
N GLY A 266 3.96 -5.35 -7.71
CA GLY A 266 3.32 -4.62 -6.62
C GLY A 266 1.84 -4.39 -6.83
N GLY A 267 1.41 -3.14 -6.74
CA GLY A 267 0.04 -2.75 -7.06
C GLY A 267 -0.11 -2.53 -8.57
N ILE A 268 -0.95 -3.32 -9.20
CA ILE A 268 -1.11 -3.33 -10.66
C ILE A 268 -2.20 -2.36 -11.09
N THR A 269 -1.94 -1.69 -12.21
CA THR A 269 -2.87 -0.74 -12.86
C THR A 269 -3.04 -1.11 -14.34
N ASN A 270 -4.07 -0.54 -14.98
CA ASN A 270 -4.29 -0.71 -16.41
C ASN A 270 -3.04 -0.37 -17.26
N ALA A 271 -2.27 0.63 -16.86
CA ALA A 271 -1.04 0.99 -17.60
C ALA A 271 -0.02 -0.16 -17.65
N MET A 272 0.09 -0.94 -16.58
CA MET A 272 0.96 -2.12 -16.57
C MET A 272 0.35 -3.27 -17.36
N VAL A 273 -0.97 -3.42 -17.36
CA VAL A 273 -1.67 -4.42 -18.19
C VAL A 273 -1.44 -4.14 -19.68
N GLU A 274 -1.52 -2.89 -20.11
CA GLU A 274 -1.22 -2.49 -21.48
C GLU A 274 0.22 -2.88 -21.87
N LEU A 275 1.21 -2.66 -21.00
CA LEU A 275 2.59 -3.09 -21.25
C LEU A 275 2.72 -4.62 -21.39
N LEU A 276 1.96 -5.39 -20.59
CA LEU A 276 1.93 -6.84 -20.70
C LEU A 276 1.30 -7.30 -22.02
N GLU A 277 0.16 -6.72 -22.41
CA GLU A 277 -0.56 -7.06 -23.64
C GLU A 277 0.23 -6.68 -24.90
N GLU A 278 1.03 -5.61 -24.85
CA GLU A 278 1.95 -5.20 -25.91
C GLU A 278 3.24 -6.04 -25.96
N GLY A 279 3.46 -6.91 -24.97
CA GLY A 279 4.64 -7.76 -24.86
C GLY A 279 5.92 -6.98 -24.49
N LEU A 280 5.79 -5.81 -23.89
CA LEU A 280 6.89 -5.01 -23.33
C LEU A 280 7.27 -5.48 -21.93
N VAL A 281 6.34 -6.04 -21.19
CA VAL A 281 6.55 -6.69 -19.89
C VAL A 281 6.17 -8.16 -20.03
N GLU A 282 7.02 -9.08 -19.57
CA GLU A 282 6.75 -10.52 -19.72
C GLU A 282 5.76 -11.03 -18.68
N LYS A 283 5.79 -10.47 -17.45
CA LYS A 283 4.94 -10.90 -16.32
C LYS A 283 4.51 -9.73 -15.45
N LEU A 284 3.28 -9.79 -14.96
CA LEU A 284 2.83 -8.96 -13.83
C LEU A 284 2.79 -9.82 -12.57
N ILE A 285 3.38 -9.31 -11.49
CA ILE A 285 3.42 -9.96 -10.18
C ILE A 285 2.62 -9.08 -9.22
N ASP A 286 1.45 -9.54 -8.86
CA ASP A 286 0.37 -8.74 -8.32
C ASP A 286 0.05 -9.08 -6.86
N VAL A 287 0.09 -8.08 -5.98
CA VAL A 287 -0.36 -8.18 -4.59
C VAL A 287 -1.66 -7.41 -4.36
N GLN A 288 -2.01 -6.48 -5.27
CA GLN A 288 -3.23 -5.67 -5.23
C GLN A 288 -3.52 -5.03 -6.57
N ASP A 289 -4.75 -5.12 -7.05
CA ASP A 289 -5.23 -4.38 -8.21
C ASP A 289 -5.81 -3.00 -7.82
N PHE A 290 -5.63 -2.01 -8.68
CA PHE A 290 -6.13 -0.66 -8.44
C PHE A 290 -7.28 -0.23 -9.36
N ASP A 291 -7.62 -1.01 -10.36
CA ASP A 291 -8.70 -0.73 -11.30
C ASP A 291 -9.33 -2.00 -11.87
N HIS A 292 -10.48 -1.85 -12.53
CA HIS A 292 -11.17 -2.99 -13.11
C HIS A 292 -10.39 -3.71 -14.23
N PRO A 293 -9.67 -3.00 -15.14
CA PRO A 293 -8.88 -3.69 -16.15
C PRO A 293 -7.79 -4.58 -15.56
N SER A 294 -7.10 -4.15 -14.49
CA SER A 294 -6.08 -4.98 -13.85
C SER A 294 -6.71 -6.21 -13.19
N ALA A 295 -7.81 -6.05 -12.44
CA ALA A 295 -8.54 -7.18 -11.84
C ALA A 295 -9.06 -8.17 -12.90
N GLN A 296 -9.49 -7.68 -14.07
CA GLN A 296 -9.90 -8.55 -15.18
C GLN A 296 -8.73 -9.27 -15.84
N SER A 297 -7.58 -8.60 -15.97
CA SER A 297 -6.36 -9.18 -16.51
C SER A 297 -5.89 -10.34 -15.64
N LEU A 298 -5.86 -10.16 -14.30
CA LEU A 298 -5.51 -11.22 -13.36
C LEU A 298 -6.37 -12.48 -13.55
N GLY A 299 -7.67 -12.33 -13.79
CA GLY A 299 -8.59 -13.45 -14.03
C GLY A 299 -8.44 -14.14 -15.39
N LYS A 300 -7.72 -13.57 -16.36
CA LYS A 300 -7.71 -14.02 -17.75
C LYS A 300 -6.32 -14.25 -18.34
N ASN A 301 -5.31 -13.50 -17.92
CA ASN A 301 -3.99 -13.52 -18.52
C ASN A 301 -3.05 -14.45 -17.72
N ALA A 302 -2.56 -15.51 -18.38
CA ALA A 302 -1.67 -16.48 -17.75
C ALA A 302 -0.30 -15.91 -17.32
N ASN A 303 0.06 -14.71 -17.76
CA ASN A 303 1.28 -14.00 -17.36
C ASN A 303 1.02 -12.91 -16.29
N HIS A 304 -0.18 -12.86 -15.73
CA HIS A 304 -0.52 -12.03 -14.60
C HIS A 304 -0.70 -12.93 -13.38
N TYR A 305 0.17 -12.81 -12.38
CA TYR A 305 0.27 -13.72 -11.25
C TYR A 305 -0.07 -13.03 -9.94
N GLU A 306 -0.99 -13.61 -9.19
CA GLU A 306 -1.27 -13.22 -7.81
C GLU A 306 -0.23 -13.78 -6.84
N ILE A 307 0.23 -12.94 -5.90
CA ILE A 307 1.12 -13.33 -4.81
C ILE A 307 0.62 -12.78 -3.48
N ASP A 308 0.98 -13.44 -2.38
CA ASP A 308 0.72 -12.92 -1.05
C ASP A 308 1.75 -11.83 -0.63
N ALA A 309 1.42 -11.07 0.42
CA ALA A 309 2.27 -9.98 0.90
C ALA A 309 3.61 -10.48 1.51
N ASN A 310 3.72 -11.74 1.94
CA ASN A 310 5.00 -12.32 2.34
C ASN A 310 5.90 -12.55 1.12
N MET A 311 5.36 -13.09 0.05
CA MET A 311 6.09 -13.26 -1.22
C MET A 311 6.46 -11.90 -1.81
N TYR A 312 5.58 -10.91 -1.69
CA TYR A 312 5.84 -9.56 -2.17
C TYR A 312 7.05 -8.94 -1.47
N ALA A 313 7.00 -8.77 -0.14
CA ALA A 313 7.90 -7.83 0.53
C ALA A 313 8.34 -8.20 1.95
N SER A 314 7.96 -9.35 2.51
CA SER A 314 8.34 -9.69 3.89
C SER A 314 9.84 -9.95 4.02
N PRO A 315 10.55 -9.28 4.93
CA PRO A 315 11.96 -9.55 5.19
C PRO A 315 12.22 -10.90 5.87
N LEU A 316 11.19 -11.57 6.41
CA LEU A 316 11.29 -12.94 6.92
C LEU A 316 11.18 -14.01 5.84
N SER A 317 10.70 -13.66 4.65
CA SER A 317 10.61 -14.63 3.56
C SER A 317 12.03 -15.01 3.10
N LYS A 318 12.21 -16.25 2.63
CA LYS A 318 13.50 -16.74 2.12
C LYS A 318 13.92 -16.08 0.79
N GLY A 319 13.02 -15.27 0.18
CA GLY A 319 13.26 -14.54 -1.05
C GLY A 319 11.98 -13.82 -1.48
N ALA A 320 11.81 -12.56 -1.04
CA ALA A 320 10.72 -11.72 -1.50
C ALA A 320 10.98 -11.23 -2.93
N PHE A 321 9.92 -11.01 -3.71
CA PHE A 321 10.03 -10.55 -5.10
C PHE A 321 10.72 -9.19 -5.21
N ILE A 322 10.52 -8.29 -4.22
CA ILE A 322 11.22 -6.99 -4.19
C ILE A 322 12.75 -7.14 -4.22
N ASN A 323 13.32 -8.26 -3.76
CA ASN A 323 14.76 -8.51 -3.78
C ASN A 323 15.33 -8.70 -5.19
N GLN A 324 14.48 -8.88 -6.19
CA GLN A 324 14.85 -9.00 -7.60
C GLN A 324 14.49 -7.73 -8.40
N LEU A 325 14.00 -6.69 -7.71
CA LEU A 325 13.54 -5.46 -8.34
C LEU A 325 14.74 -4.59 -8.74
N ASP A 326 14.78 -4.18 -10.01
CA ASP A 326 15.82 -3.26 -10.50
C ASP A 326 15.49 -1.82 -10.11
N THR A 327 14.25 -1.37 -10.37
CA THR A 327 13.88 0.03 -10.14
C THR A 327 12.52 0.15 -9.43
N ALA A 328 12.47 0.99 -8.39
CA ALA A 328 11.24 1.38 -7.72
C ALA A 328 10.97 2.89 -7.90
N ILE A 329 9.77 3.25 -8.37
CA ILE A 329 9.31 4.63 -8.50
C ILE A 329 8.34 4.91 -7.34
N LEU A 330 8.72 5.83 -6.47
CA LEU A 330 8.05 6.19 -5.24
C LEU A 330 7.66 7.65 -5.25
N SER A 331 6.73 8.04 -4.39
CA SER A 331 6.35 9.46 -4.21
C SER A 331 6.57 9.90 -2.77
N ALA A 332 6.67 11.21 -2.52
CA ALA A 332 6.87 11.75 -1.19
C ALA A 332 5.92 12.89 -0.89
N LEU A 333 5.53 13.07 0.38
CA LEU A 333 4.97 14.31 0.90
C LEU A 333 6.09 15.30 1.23
N GLU A 334 7.17 14.83 1.84
CA GLU A 334 8.36 15.59 2.15
C GLU A 334 9.60 14.74 1.93
N VAL A 335 10.71 15.38 1.56
CA VAL A 335 12.06 14.81 1.49
C VAL A 335 12.98 15.76 2.22
N ASP A 336 13.83 15.27 3.12
CA ASP A 336 14.82 16.13 3.79
C ASP A 336 16.23 16.05 3.17
N THR A 337 17.12 16.86 3.73
CA THR A 337 18.52 16.94 3.27
C THR A 337 19.32 15.66 3.50
N ASP A 338 18.84 14.76 4.35
CA ASP A 338 19.40 13.40 4.54
C ASP A 338 18.69 12.36 3.67
N PHE A 339 17.85 12.79 2.70
CA PHE A 339 17.03 11.94 1.85
C PHE A 339 15.96 11.12 2.58
N ASN A 340 15.68 11.38 3.85
CA ASN A 340 14.56 10.74 4.53
C ASN A 340 13.24 11.15 3.89
N ILE A 341 12.27 10.22 3.87
CA ILE A 341 10.97 10.43 3.21
C ILE A 341 9.84 10.36 4.22
N ASN A 342 8.96 11.34 4.14
CA ASN A 342 7.65 11.34 4.76
C ASN A 342 6.55 11.10 3.72
N VAL A 343 5.67 10.13 3.99
CA VAL A 343 4.45 9.84 3.21
C VAL A 343 3.21 9.72 4.11
N ILE A 344 3.31 10.04 5.39
CA ILE A 344 2.26 9.82 6.39
C ILE A 344 1.66 11.11 6.90
N THR A 345 2.50 12.06 7.38
CA THR A 345 2.01 13.31 7.96
C THR A 345 2.04 14.45 6.96
N GLY A 346 1.03 15.31 7.01
CA GLY A 346 1.04 16.59 6.27
C GLY A 346 2.01 17.59 6.90
N SER A 347 2.20 18.74 6.23
CA SER A 347 3.00 19.87 6.72
C SER A 347 2.46 20.52 8.02
N ASP A 348 1.30 20.10 8.46
CA ASP A 348 0.65 20.47 9.72
C ASP A 348 0.77 19.37 10.80
N GLY A 349 1.50 18.29 10.54
CA GLY A 349 1.70 17.17 11.45
C GLY A 349 0.54 16.16 11.50
N VAL A 350 -0.56 16.42 10.79
CA VAL A 350 -1.74 15.54 10.79
C VAL A 350 -1.48 14.28 9.94
N ILE A 351 -1.80 13.12 10.50
CA ILE A 351 -1.73 11.83 9.78
C ILE A 351 -2.79 11.79 8.67
N ARG A 352 -2.39 11.52 7.43
CA ARG A 352 -3.29 11.43 6.26
C ARG A 352 -2.82 10.48 5.17
N GLY A 353 -1.72 9.80 5.39
CA GLY A 353 -1.07 8.93 4.42
C GLY A 353 -0.91 7.49 4.88
N ALA A 354 -0.14 6.76 4.11
CA ALA A 354 0.17 5.36 4.36
C ALA A 354 1.65 5.09 4.04
N SER A 355 2.30 4.26 4.84
CA SER A 355 3.63 3.73 4.55
C SER A 355 3.61 2.88 3.27
N GLY A 356 2.55 2.08 3.07
CA GLY A 356 2.47 1.19 1.93
C GLY A 356 3.67 0.26 1.83
N GLY A 357 4.14 0.02 0.61
CA GLY A 357 5.39 -0.72 0.35
C GLY A 357 6.61 0.19 0.19
N HIS A 358 6.55 1.47 0.61
CA HIS A 358 7.57 2.47 0.32
C HIS A 358 8.96 2.08 0.84
N SER A 359 9.08 1.82 2.14
CA SER A 359 10.35 1.39 2.77
C SER A 359 10.76 -0.04 2.40
N ASP A 360 9.79 -0.89 2.01
CA ASP A 360 10.07 -2.25 1.55
C ASP A 360 10.82 -2.24 0.23
N THR A 361 10.28 -1.54 -0.76
CA THR A 361 10.80 -1.56 -2.14
C THR A 361 12.04 -0.71 -2.29
N SER A 362 12.13 0.45 -1.61
CA SER A 362 13.33 1.29 -1.65
C SER A 362 14.56 0.57 -1.12
N MET A 363 14.40 -0.19 -0.03
CA MET A 363 15.53 -0.91 0.59
C MET A 363 15.99 -2.12 -0.23
N ALA A 364 15.09 -2.71 -1.04
CA ALA A 364 15.36 -3.97 -1.71
C ALA A 364 15.74 -3.83 -3.19
N CYS A 365 15.30 -2.77 -3.87
CA CYS A 365 15.61 -2.55 -5.30
C CYS A 365 17.05 -2.08 -5.51
N LYS A 366 17.53 -2.19 -6.74
CA LYS A 366 18.88 -1.71 -7.11
C LYS A 366 18.94 -0.19 -7.24
N MET A 367 17.82 0.45 -7.63
CA MET A 367 17.69 1.90 -7.73
C MET A 367 16.30 2.35 -7.34
N SER A 368 16.22 3.19 -6.32
CA SER A 368 14.98 3.82 -5.87
C SER A 368 14.90 5.26 -6.36
N LEU A 369 13.78 5.62 -6.99
CA LEU A 369 13.48 6.99 -7.41
C LEU A 369 12.32 7.53 -6.59
N VAL A 370 12.47 8.69 -5.99
CA VAL A 370 11.40 9.45 -5.39
C VAL A 370 11.02 10.61 -6.32
N ILE A 371 9.78 10.60 -6.81
CA ILE A 371 9.22 11.65 -7.66
C ILE A 371 8.34 12.57 -6.83
N ALA A 372 8.61 13.86 -6.84
CA ALA A 372 7.82 14.84 -6.12
C ALA A 372 7.95 16.24 -6.77
N PRO A 373 6.88 17.06 -6.78
CA PRO A 373 7.04 18.46 -7.17
C PRO A 373 7.91 19.19 -6.15
N LEU A 374 8.70 20.14 -6.59
CA LEU A 374 9.54 20.95 -5.70
C LEU A 374 8.71 21.63 -4.60
N VAL A 375 7.51 22.11 -5.00
CA VAL A 375 6.55 22.75 -4.10
C VAL A 375 5.11 22.33 -4.45
N ARG A 376 4.26 22.17 -3.42
CA ARG A 376 2.82 21.91 -3.55
C ARG A 376 2.03 23.11 -3.07
N GLY A 377 1.54 23.90 -3.99
CA GLY A 377 0.91 25.18 -3.65
C GLY A 377 1.92 26.09 -2.93
N ARG A 378 1.74 26.30 -1.62
CA ARG A 378 2.63 27.09 -0.77
C ARG A 378 3.45 26.23 0.21
N ILE A 379 3.55 24.95 -0.02
CA ILE A 379 4.25 24.01 0.85
C ILE A 379 5.48 23.51 0.12
N PRO A 380 6.70 23.66 0.66
CA PRO A 380 7.90 23.05 0.08
C PRO A 380 7.83 21.53 0.26
N THR A 381 8.28 20.78 -0.75
CA THR A 381 8.40 19.33 -0.62
C THR A 381 9.79 18.94 -0.14
N ILE A 382 10.81 19.71 -0.52
CA ILE A 382 12.17 19.48 -0.03
C ILE A 382 12.39 20.41 1.18
N VAL A 383 12.74 19.82 2.33
CA VAL A 383 12.79 20.49 3.65
C VAL A 383 14.09 20.21 4.37
N ASP A 384 14.38 20.94 5.48
CA ASP A 384 15.57 20.64 6.30
C ASP A 384 15.45 19.28 7.00
N THR A 385 14.29 18.99 7.57
CA THR A 385 13.98 17.73 8.27
C THR A 385 12.51 17.38 8.01
N VAL A 386 12.22 16.15 7.65
CA VAL A 386 10.83 15.67 7.47
C VAL A 386 10.10 15.62 8.81
N ASN A 387 8.78 15.85 8.78
CA ASN A 387 7.95 15.78 9.98
C ASN A 387 7.85 14.36 10.56
N THR A 388 8.01 13.35 9.71
CA THR A 388 7.95 11.93 10.10
C THR A 388 8.82 11.11 9.16
N ILE A 389 9.78 10.38 9.70
CA ILE A 389 10.60 9.46 8.92
C ILE A 389 9.84 8.16 8.71
N VAL A 390 9.47 7.90 7.46
CA VAL A 390 8.81 6.65 7.04
C VAL A 390 9.76 5.74 6.28
N THR A 391 10.61 6.34 5.46
CA THR A 391 11.66 5.65 4.72
C THR A 391 12.99 6.35 4.96
N PRO A 392 13.97 5.66 5.57
CA PRO A 392 15.30 6.21 5.79
C PRO A 392 16.02 6.55 4.48
N GLY A 393 16.69 7.69 4.46
CA GLY A 393 17.41 8.19 3.29
C GLY A 393 18.50 7.29 2.76
N ALA A 394 19.06 6.43 3.61
CA ALA A 394 20.05 5.41 3.19
C ALA A 394 19.54 4.44 2.11
N SER A 395 18.21 4.37 1.91
CA SER A 395 17.57 3.54 0.87
C SER A 395 16.98 4.35 -0.29
N ILE A 396 17.25 5.65 -0.36
CA ILE A 396 16.78 6.53 -1.43
C ILE A 396 17.95 6.98 -2.28
N ASP A 397 17.90 6.71 -3.58
CA ASP A 397 19.01 6.94 -4.48
C ASP A 397 18.89 8.24 -5.27
N VAL A 398 17.69 8.52 -5.80
CA VAL A 398 17.45 9.70 -6.65
C VAL A 398 16.13 10.38 -6.29
N VAL A 399 16.16 11.70 -6.12
CA VAL A 399 14.97 12.55 -6.01
C VAL A 399 14.78 13.30 -7.32
N VAL A 400 13.58 13.21 -7.90
CA VAL A 400 13.23 13.83 -9.19
C VAL A 400 12.14 14.86 -9.00
N THR A 401 12.43 16.09 -9.43
CA THR A 401 11.50 17.23 -9.41
C THR A 401 11.31 17.80 -10.81
N GLU A 402 10.37 18.73 -10.99
CA GLU A 402 10.15 19.42 -12.25
C GLU A 402 11.31 20.34 -12.67
N ILE A 403 12.24 20.66 -11.78
CA ILE A 403 13.39 21.51 -12.10
C ILE A 403 14.69 20.74 -12.30
N GLY A 404 14.72 19.46 -11.96
CA GLY A 404 15.90 18.61 -12.08
C GLY A 404 15.93 17.50 -11.02
N ILE A 405 17.09 16.86 -10.88
CA ILE A 405 17.31 15.72 -10.01
C ILE A 405 18.35 16.02 -8.94
N ALA A 406 18.22 15.31 -7.79
CA ALA A 406 19.27 15.20 -6.80
C ALA A 406 19.61 13.71 -6.60
N ILE A 407 20.90 13.36 -6.67
CA ILE A 407 21.39 12.00 -6.46
C ILE A 407 21.95 11.92 -5.06
N ASN A 408 21.60 10.87 -4.32
CA ASN A 408 22.13 10.64 -2.97
C ASN A 408 23.68 10.55 -3.04
N PRO A 409 24.41 11.34 -2.25
CA PRO A 409 25.87 11.32 -2.24
C PRO A 409 26.49 9.94 -1.95
N ALA A 410 25.76 9.06 -1.26
CA ALA A 410 26.21 7.68 -1.01
C ALA A 410 26.25 6.81 -2.28
N ARG A 411 25.64 7.26 -3.38
CA ARG A 411 25.58 6.55 -4.67
C ARG A 411 26.58 7.14 -5.68
N GLU A 412 27.89 7.06 -5.33
CA GLU A 412 28.98 7.51 -6.19
C GLU A 412 28.94 6.84 -7.58
N ASP A 413 28.44 5.59 -7.66
CA ASP A 413 28.24 4.85 -8.88
C ASP A 413 27.22 5.55 -9.81
N LEU A 414 26.11 6.02 -9.27
CA LEU A 414 25.07 6.73 -10.04
C LEU A 414 25.49 8.17 -10.37
N ILE A 415 26.17 8.86 -9.47
CA ILE A 415 26.70 10.20 -9.72
C ILE A 415 27.60 10.17 -10.96
N SER A 416 28.60 9.29 -10.99
CA SER A 416 29.50 9.14 -12.12
C SER A 416 28.77 8.71 -13.39
N HIS A 417 27.76 7.85 -13.26
CA HIS A 417 26.99 7.35 -14.39
C HIS A 417 26.11 8.43 -15.04
N PHE A 418 25.54 9.34 -14.23
CA PHE A 418 24.63 10.39 -14.71
C PHE A 418 25.30 11.73 -15.01
N GLU A 419 26.64 11.86 -14.97
CA GLU A 419 27.35 13.10 -15.31
C GLU A 419 26.96 13.69 -16.67
N ALA A 420 26.72 12.85 -17.67
CA ALA A 420 26.35 13.23 -19.02
C ALA A 420 24.83 13.30 -19.27
N LEU A 421 24.01 13.08 -18.24
CA LEU A 421 22.56 13.10 -18.40
C LEU A 421 22.07 14.51 -18.66
N ASP A 422 21.30 14.69 -19.73
CA ASP A 422 20.71 15.99 -20.11
C ASP A 422 19.46 16.28 -19.26
N ILE A 423 19.69 16.44 -17.94
CA ILE A 423 18.73 16.90 -16.94
C ILE A 423 19.50 17.77 -15.95
N PRO A 424 18.96 18.94 -15.52
CA PRO A 424 19.62 19.73 -14.48
C PRO A 424 19.85 18.89 -13.20
N GLN A 425 21.05 18.91 -12.68
CA GLN A 425 21.45 18.21 -11.47
C GLN A 425 21.73 19.21 -10.36
N TYR A 426 21.27 18.90 -9.16
CA TYR A 426 21.40 19.72 -7.97
C TYR A 426 21.80 18.85 -6.79
N THR A 427 22.40 19.45 -5.77
CA THR A 427 22.40 18.83 -4.45
C THR A 427 20.99 18.92 -3.83
N ILE A 428 20.70 18.10 -2.85
CA ILE A 428 19.39 18.14 -2.17
C ILE A 428 19.19 19.48 -1.43
N GLU A 429 20.28 20.06 -0.91
CA GLU A 429 20.31 21.38 -0.27
C GLU A 429 19.96 22.48 -1.28
N GLU A 430 20.50 22.43 -2.50
CA GLU A 430 20.16 23.38 -3.56
C GLU A 430 18.69 23.30 -3.96
N LEU A 431 18.11 22.08 -4.02
CA LEU A 431 16.67 21.92 -4.24
C LEU A 431 15.84 22.52 -3.09
N LYS A 432 16.25 22.30 -1.83
CA LYS A 432 15.61 22.89 -0.66
C LYS A 432 15.65 24.43 -0.72
N GLU A 433 16.84 25.02 -0.97
CA GLU A 433 16.98 26.48 -1.09
C GLU A 433 16.09 27.07 -2.21
N LYS A 434 15.98 26.36 -3.34
CA LYS A 434 15.06 26.75 -4.42
C LYS A 434 13.60 26.67 -3.97
N ALA A 435 13.20 25.62 -3.26
CA ALA A 435 11.84 25.50 -2.71
C ALA A 435 11.54 26.63 -1.74
N TYR A 436 12.45 26.91 -0.79
CA TYR A 436 12.28 27.98 0.21
C TYR A 436 12.29 29.39 -0.43
N SER A 437 13.04 29.59 -1.51
CA SER A 437 13.01 30.85 -2.24
C SER A 437 11.66 31.16 -2.89
N ILE A 438 10.86 30.11 -3.20
CA ILE A 438 9.54 30.24 -3.84
C ILE A 438 8.42 30.42 -2.79
N VAL A 439 8.43 29.61 -1.72
CA VAL A 439 7.30 29.52 -0.78
C VAL A 439 7.63 29.91 0.65
N GLY A 440 8.90 30.16 0.95
CA GLY A 440 9.38 30.40 2.30
C GLY A 440 9.70 29.11 3.07
N GLN A 441 10.36 29.26 4.20
CA GLN A 441 10.59 28.17 5.14
C GLN A 441 9.28 27.80 5.87
N PRO A 442 8.97 26.52 6.07
CA PRO A 442 7.79 26.10 6.83
C PRO A 442 7.82 26.63 8.27
N GLU A 443 6.66 27.04 8.78
CA GLU A 443 6.54 27.34 10.20
C GLU A 443 6.63 26.04 11.03
N PRO A 444 7.33 26.08 12.19
CA PRO A 444 7.42 24.92 13.06
C PRO A 444 6.04 24.45 13.55
N ILE A 445 5.79 23.16 13.49
CA ILE A 445 4.54 22.56 14.00
C ILE A 445 4.54 22.63 15.54
N LYS A 446 3.40 22.99 16.11
CA LYS A 446 3.19 22.98 17.55
C LYS A 446 2.64 21.60 17.97
N TYR A 447 3.53 20.70 18.27
CA TYR A 447 3.16 19.38 18.77
C TYR A 447 2.78 19.42 20.27
N GLY A 448 1.79 18.58 20.63
CA GLY A 448 1.54 18.25 22.03
C GLY A 448 2.53 17.20 22.56
N GLU A 449 2.28 16.71 23.79
CA GLU A 449 3.16 15.76 24.45
C GLU A 449 2.80 14.28 24.15
N LYS A 450 1.56 14.01 23.75
CA LYS A 450 1.04 12.66 23.55
C LYS A 450 1.61 12.03 22.27
N THR A 451 2.19 10.84 22.37
CA THR A 451 2.53 10.02 21.22
C THR A 451 1.26 9.36 20.67
N VAL A 452 0.91 9.63 19.42
CA VAL A 452 -0.31 9.13 18.76
C VAL A 452 -0.05 8.02 17.76
N ALA A 453 1.17 7.94 17.21
CA ALA A 453 1.58 6.84 16.36
C ALA A 453 3.06 6.50 16.53
N LEU A 454 3.39 5.23 16.28
CA LEU A 454 4.75 4.70 16.17
C LEU A 454 4.96 4.27 14.72
N ILE A 455 6.10 4.65 14.14
CA ILE A 455 6.49 4.22 12.80
C ILE A 455 7.43 3.04 12.95
N GLU A 456 6.93 1.86 12.60
CA GLU A 456 7.70 0.64 12.63
C GLU A 456 8.27 0.34 11.24
N TYR A 457 9.58 0.21 11.17
CA TYR A 457 10.28 -0.19 9.96
C TYR A 457 10.00 -1.65 9.60
N ARG A 458 10.33 -2.04 8.37
CA ARG A 458 10.06 -3.38 7.83
C ARG A 458 10.61 -4.55 8.67
N ASP A 459 11.65 -4.33 9.46
CA ASP A 459 12.30 -5.34 10.31
C ASP A 459 11.74 -5.42 11.75
N GLY A 460 10.83 -4.51 12.10
CA GLY A 460 10.22 -4.42 13.44
C GLY A 460 10.82 -3.31 14.33
N THR A 461 11.82 -2.60 13.85
CA THR A 461 12.43 -1.47 14.59
C THR A 461 11.52 -0.24 14.56
N ILE A 462 11.31 0.42 15.69
CA ILE A 462 10.64 1.74 15.71
C ILE A 462 11.66 2.79 15.27
N ILE A 463 11.39 3.45 14.13
CA ILE A 463 12.29 4.46 13.55
C ILE A 463 11.84 5.88 13.81
N ASP A 464 10.56 6.10 14.11
CA ASP A 464 10.04 7.43 14.45
C ASP A 464 8.75 7.36 15.24
N VAL A 465 8.31 8.51 15.76
CA VAL A 465 7.06 8.68 16.52
C VAL A 465 6.31 9.92 16.05
N VAL A 466 4.99 9.84 15.99
CA VAL A 466 4.13 10.99 15.71
C VAL A 466 3.51 11.48 17.00
N LYS A 467 3.65 12.79 17.24
CA LYS A 467 3.02 13.49 18.38
C LYS A 467 1.68 14.06 17.95
N ASN A 468 0.78 14.26 18.92
CA ASN A 468 -0.49 14.91 18.68
C ASN A 468 -0.33 16.39 18.25
N VAL A 469 -1.27 16.87 17.45
CA VAL A 469 -1.39 18.27 17.00
C VAL A 469 -2.77 18.81 17.28
#